data_f26008ed7cc29bcb16fd9b0cd90b08ac
#
_entry.id   f26008ed7cc29bcb16fd9b0cd90b08ac
#
_cell.length_a   1.000
_cell.length_b   1.000
_cell.length_c   1.000
_cell.angle_alpha   90.00
_cell.angle_beta   90.00
_cell.angle_gamma   90.00
#
_symmetry.space_group_name_H-M   'P 1'
#
loop_
_entity.id
_entity.type
_entity.pdbx_description
1 polymer ?
#
loop_
_entity_poly.entity_id
_entity_poly.type
_entity_poly.pdbx_seq_one_letter_code
_entity_poly.pdbx_strand_id
1 'polypeptide(L)'
;NAMIQEIKTDVAMRVPGIEAIYTWKDVPQQRFTIAGQTWPEPSPYDRLLLDQHVRFVGDPVAIIAGENEACVERAMKMIKVKYEVLPAVLDPEEALDGPILVHPEDSWKALCPVGADNKRNLCAQAEDGHGDVEKVLAECDVVVEHTYHVKAAQQAMMEPFQTVCFMDMYGRLNVMSSTQIVYHVRRIVSNALGIPKSKIRAFKPRIGGGFGAKQTAVSEVYPAFVTWKTGKPSKIVFTREESQIASSPRHDMAVTVRMGADKEGNIRAIDLYTLSNTGAYGEHGPTTVGLSGHKAIPLYGSLDAYRFRYDVVYTNRMAAGAYRGYGATQGIFAVETSVNELAEKLGMDPMEIRMKNMVKEGQFMPAYYGETANSCALDKCLARVKEMSGWDEKYPRK
;
A
#
# COMPACT_ATOMS: atom_id res chain seq x y z
N ASN A 1 -5.84 19.06 1.59
CA ASN A 1 -5.65 19.40 0.18
C ASN A 1 -5.48 20.91 0.07
N ALA A 2 -4.34 21.41 -0.43
CA ALA A 2 -4.07 22.83 -0.52
C ALA A 2 -2.97 23.18 -1.54
N MET A 3 -3.01 24.40 -2.07
CA MET A 3 -1.90 25.01 -2.80
C MET A 3 -1.07 25.89 -1.89
N ILE A 4 0.24 25.72 -1.90
CA ILE A 4 1.16 26.61 -1.17
C ILE A 4 1.29 27.92 -1.93
N GLN A 5 0.78 29.01 -1.35
CA GLN A 5 0.87 30.36 -1.91
C GLN A 5 2.21 31.02 -1.58
N GLU A 6 2.70 30.83 -0.36
CA GLU A 6 3.94 31.42 0.13
C GLU A 6 4.54 30.56 1.23
N ILE A 7 5.87 30.44 1.24
CA ILE A 7 6.65 29.91 2.37
C ILE A 7 7.66 31.00 2.79
N LYS A 8 7.53 31.50 4.02
CA LYS A 8 8.48 32.48 4.60
C LYS A 8 9.54 31.76 5.39
N THR A 9 10.77 31.79 4.89
CA THR A 9 11.92 31.10 5.45
C THR A 9 12.99 32.06 6.04
N ASP A 10 12.87 33.38 5.80
CA ASP A 10 13.90 34.38 6.14
C ASP A 10 14.30 34.39 7.61
N VAL A 11 13.32 34.24 8.50
CA VAL A 11 13.58 34.21 9.95
C VAL A 11 14.20 32.87 10.34
N ALA A 12 13.74 31.78 9.78
CA ALA A 12 14.26 30.42 10.02
C ALA A 12 15.70 30.28 9.55
N MET A 13 16.06 30.87 8.42
CA MET A 13 17.43 30.88 7.89
C MET A 13 18.43 31.60 8.81
N ARG A 14 17.97 32.52 9.68
CA ARG A 14 18.85 33.23 10.63
C ARG A 14 19.09 32.47 11.92
N VAL A 15 18.49 31.31 12.11
CA VAL A 15 18.75 30.46 13.28
C VAL A 15 20.18 29.95 13.20
N PRO A 16 21.03 30.20 14.22
CA PRO A 16 22.41 29.70 14.23
C PRO A 16 22.45 28.20 14.03
N GLY A 17 23.32 27.75 13.12
CA GLY A 17 23.50 26.34 12.76
C GLY A 17 22.63 25.87 11.60
N ILE A 18 21.75 26.71 11.04
CA ILE A 18 21.02 26.35 9.80
C ILE A 18 21.92 26.56 8.59
N GLU A 19 22.02 25.50 7.77
CA GLU A 19 22.81 25.47 6.54
C GLU A 19 21.95 25.85 5.32
N ALA A 20 20.76 25.27 5.21
CA ALA A 20 19.86 25.49 4.08
C ALA A 20 18.39 25.17 4.43
N ILE A 21 17.48 25.85 3.73
CA ILE A 21 16.05 25.52 3.71
C ILE A 21 15.64 25.44 2.24
N TYR A 22 15.13 24.29 1.84
CA TYR A 22 14.67 24.01 0.47
C TYR A 22 13.15 23.92 0.45
N THR A 23 12.57 24.49 -0.59
CA THR A 23 11.14 24.46 -0.87
C THR A 23 10.87 23.74 -2.21
N TRP A 24 9.62 23.65 -2.61
CA TRP A 24 9.25 23.10 -3.91
C TRP A 24 9.94 23.79 -5.11
N LYS A 25 10.43 25.04 -4.96
CA LYS A 25 11.17 25.78 -5.98
C LYS A 25 12.61 25.32 -6.17
N ASP A 26 13.17 24.65 -5.16
CA ASP A 26 14.60 24.33 -5.08
C ASP A 26 14.91 22.88 -5.46
N VAL A 27 13.89 22.05 -5.64
CA VAL A 27 14.01 20.60 -5.86
C VAL A 27 13.71 20.21 -7.32
N PRO A 28 14.18 19.03 -7.78
CA PRO A 28 13.84 18.53 -9.10
C PRO A 28 12.32 18.37 -9.30
N GLN A 29 11.82 18.79 -10.49
CA GLN A 29 10.40 18.78 -10.83
C GLN A 29 9.98 17.53 -11.62
N GLN A 30 10.74 16.46 -11.56
CA GLN A 30 10.38 15.18 -12.18
C GLN A 30 9.60 14.29 -11.22
N ARG A 31 8.50 13.70 -11.72
CA ARG A 31 7.71 12.78 -10.91
C ARG A 31 8.38 11.42 -10.78
N PHE A 32 8.17 10.80 -9.65
CA PHE A 32 8.65 9.46 -9.31
C PHE A 32 7.66 8.75 -8.39
N THR A 33 7.93 7.48 -8.10
CA THR A 33 7.24 6.73 -7.03
C THR A 33 8.24 6.31 -5.96
N ILE A 34 7.78 6.20 -4.72
CA ILE A 34 8.60 5.72 -3.59
C ILE A 34 8.38 4.24 -3.29
N ALA A 35 7.54 3.56 -4.05
CA ALA A 35 7.28 2.13 -3.88
C ALA A 35 8.44 1.26 -4.36
N GLY A 36 8.80 0.26 -3.57
CA GLY A 36 9.79 -0.75 -3.92
C GLY A 36 9.17 -1.94 -4.65
N GLN A 37 8.92 -1.79 -5.95
CA GLN A 37 8.29 -2.79 -6.80
C GLN A 37 9.23 -3.28 -7.91
N THR A 38 8.72 -4.10 -8.80
CA THR A 38 9.41 -4.59 -10.01
C THR A 38 9.80 -3.45 -10.97
N TRP A 39 10.37 -3.78 -12.09
CA TRP A 39 10.62 -2.83 -13.19
C TRP A 39 10.02 -3.36 -14.50
N PRO A 40 9.25 -2.53 -15.24
CA PRO A 40 8.79 -1.19 -14.86
C PRO A 40 7.89 -1.24 -13.62
N GLU A 41 7.86 -0.14 -12.84
CA GLU A 41 7.01 -0.08 -11.65
C GLU A 41 5.53 -0.06 -12.06
N PRO A 42 4.71 -0.92 -11.45
CA PRO A 42 3.25 -0.86 -11.62
C PRO A 42 2.62 0.38 -10.97
N SER A 43 3.34 1.01 -10.03
CA SER A 43 2.89 2.24 -9.37
C SER A 43 3.01 3.44 -10.29
N PRO A 44 2.03 4.34 -10.34
CA PRO A 44 2.13 5.60 -11.05
C PRO A 44 3.27 6.49 -10.53
N TYR A 45 3.81 7.31 -11.43
CA TYR A 45 4.75 8.38 -11.14
C TYR A 45 3.96 9.65 -10.83
N ASP A 46 3.54 9.79 -9.58
CA ASP A 46 2.59 10.78 -9.10
C ASP A 46 3.16 11.75 -8.07
N ARG A 47 4.36 11.47 -7.50
CA ARG A 47 5.00 12.24 -6.45
C ARG A 47 6.14 13.11 -6.98
N LEU A 48 6.28 14.32 -6.44
CA LEU A 48 7.49 15.15 -6.47
C LEU A 48 8.23 15.06 -5.13
N LEU A 49 9.51 15.46 -5.10
CA LEU A 49 10.29 15.50 -3.86
C LEU A 49 9.68 16.49 -2.85
N LEU A 50 9.32 17.67 -3.30
CA LEU A 50 8.43 18.64 -2.66
C LEU A 50 7.50 19.18 -3.75
N ASP A 51 6.22 19.31 -3.45
CA ASP A 51 5.22 19.83 -4.38
C ASP A 51 4.61 21.12 -3.83
N GLN A 52 4.21 22.01 -4.72
CA GLN A 52 3.41 23.19 -4.37
C GLN A 52 1.99 22.78 -3.99
N HIS A 53 1.48 21.71 -4.61
CA HIS A 53 0.19 21.12 -4.30
C HIS A 53 0.36 20.04 -3.22
N VAL A 54 0.02 20.35 -1.97
CA VAL A 54 0.00 19.38 -0.87
C VAL A 54 -1.37 18.71 -0.79
N ARG A 55 -1.40 17.38 -0.74
CA ARG A 55 -2.61 16.59 -0.95
C ARG A 55 -3.22 16.02 0.33
N PHE A 56 -2.41 15.88 1.38
CA PHE A 56 -2.88 15.37 2.68
C PHE A 56 -2.10 15.97 3.85
N VAL A 57 -2.58 15.79 5.08
CA VAL A 57 -1.86 16.18 6.30
C VAL A 57 -0.73 15.20 6.55
N GLY A 58 0.50 15.63 6.33
CA GLY A 58 1.71 14.80 6.35
C GLY A 58 2.54 14.89 5.06
N ASP A 59 2.03 15.55 4.02
CA ASP A 59 2.83 15.86 2.82
C ASP A 59 3.99 16.80 3.16
N PRO A 60 5.21 16.53 2.64
CA PRO A 60 6.38 17.36 2.93
C PRO A 60 6.27 18.74 2.27
N VAL A 61 6.52 19.79 3.06
CA VAL A 61 6.40 21.20 2.63
C VAL A 61 7.77 21.86 2.37
N ALA A 62 8.76 21.51 3.19
CA ALA A 62 10.12 22.04 3.08
C ALA A 62 11.14 21.03 3.65
N ILE A 63 12.40 21.15 3.22
CA ILE A 63 13.54 20.43 3.79
C ILE A 63 14.42 21.44 4.49
N ILE A 64 14.66 21.24 5.79
CA ILE A 64 15.54 22.08 6.60
C ILE A 64 16.80 21.29 6.93
N ALA A 65 17.96 21.83 6.60
CA ALA A 65 19.27 21.27 6.92
C ALA A 65 20.01 22.18 7.92
N GLY A 66 20.53 21.59 8.98
CA GLY A 66 21.29 22.29 10.01
C GLY A 66 22.28 21.38 10.72
N GLU A 67 23.17 21.95 11.52
CA GLU A 67 24.27 21.25 12.20
C GLU A 67 23.79 20.20 13.22
N ASN A 68 22.62 20.42 13.81
CA ASN A 68 22.04 19.53 14.80
C ASN A 68 20.51 19.64 14.84
N GLU A 69 19.88 18.68 15.49
CA GLU A 69 18.42 18.58 15.59
C GLU A 69 17.78 19.80 16.26
N ALA A 70 18.39 20.32 17.33
CA ALA A 70 17.84 21.45 18.08
C ALA A 70 17.74 22.74 17.24
N CYS A 71 18.72 23.04 16.37
CA CYS A 71 18.64 24.20 15.50
C CYS A 71 17.58 24.00 14.40
N VAL A 72 17.46 22.78 13.86
CA VAL A 72 16.45 22.43 12.86
C VAL A 72 15.03 22.55 13.44
N GLU A 73 14.76 22.00 14.63
CA GLU A 73 13.47 22.13 15.30
C GLU A 73 13.09 23.59 15.59
N ARG A 74 14.08 24.39 16.00
CA ARG A 74 13.86 25.83 16.21
C ARG A 74 13.50 26.54 14.91
N ALA A 75 14.22 26.28 13.83
CA ALA A 75 13.97 26.86 12.52
C ALA A 75 12.59 26.43 11.97
N MET A 76 12.25 25.15 12.13
CA MET A 76 10.95 24.61 11.70
C MET A 76 9.77 25.37 12.29
N LYS A 77 9.84 25.73 13.58
CA LYS A 77 8.79 26.54 14.26
C LYS A 77 8.69 27.98 13.75
N MET A 78 9.72 28.49 13.07
CA MET A 78 9.76 29.86 12.54
C MET A 78 9.32 29.94 11.06
N ILE A 79 9.19 28.82 10.37
CA ILE A 79 8.66 28.80 9.01
C ILE A 79 7.16 29.08 9.05
N LYS A 80 6.72 30.02 8.20
CA LYS A 80 5.30 30.34 8.03
C LYS A 80 4.89 29.98 6.60
N VAL A 81 3.83 29.19 6.49
CA VAL A 81 3.27 28.77 5.21
C VAL A 81 1.86 29.38 5.06
N LYS A 82 1.63 29.99 3.91
CA LYS A 82 0.30 30.47 3.52
C LYS A 82 -0.28 29.47 2.52
N TYR A 83 -1.40 28.88 2.87
CA TYR A 83 -2.13 27.94 2.05
C TYR A 83 -3.38 28.56 1.45
N GLU A 84 -3.68 28.18 0.23
CA GLU A 84 -5.01 28.21 -0.36
C GLU A 84 -5.61 26.82 -0.19
N VAL A 85 -6.59 26.71 0.70
CA VAL A 85 -7.24 25.41 0.98
C VAL A 85 -8.16 25.06 -0.18
N LEU A 86 -8.02 23.85 -0.70
CA LEU A 86 -8.81 23.31 -1.80
C LEU A 86 -9.85 22.30 -1.28
N PRO A 87 -10.93 22.06 -2.03
CA PRO A 87 -11.83 20.96 -1.77
C PRO A 87 -11.06 19.63 -1.68
N ALA A 88 -11.46 18.77 -0.76
CA ALA A 88 -10.83 17.47 -0.53
C ALA A 88 -11.86 16.37 -0.62
N VAL A 89 -11.46 15.22 -1.18
CA VAL A 89 -12.24 13.99 -1.19
C VAL A 89 -11.54 12.95 -0.31
N LEU A 90 -12.26 12.42 0.67
CA LEU A 90 -11.73 11.49 1.66
C LEU A 90 -12.31 10.09 1.55
N ASP A 91 -13.48 9.97 0.95
CA ASP A 91 -14.15 8.70 0.73
C ASP A 91 -13.80 8.14 -0.65
N PRO A 92 -13.33 6.89 -0.76
CA PRO A 92 -12.97 6.30 -2.06
C PRO A 92 -14.19 6.08 -2.98
N GLU A 93 -15.39 5.87 -2.44
CA GLU A 93 -16.63 5.73 -3.24
C GLU A 93 -17.02 7.07 -3.87
N GLU A 94 -16.84 8.18 -3.14
CA GLU A 94 -17.08 9.54 -3.65
C GLU A 94 -15.95 10.02 -4.58
N ALA A 95 -14.74 9.49 -4.41
CA ALA A 95 -13.58 9.91 -5.18
C ALA A 95 -13.55 9.30 -6.60
N LEU A 96 -13.94 8.03 -6.73
CA LEU A 96 -13.99 7.35 -8.02
C LEU A 96 -14.99 8.05 -8.95
N ASP A 97 -14.50 8.50 -10.09
CA ASP A 97 -15.28 9.29 -11.08
C ASP A 97 -15.87 10.60 -10.50
N GLY A 98 -15.42 11.03 -9.33
CA GLY A 98 -15.87 12.24 -8.68
C GLY A 98 -15.27 13.53 -9.26
N PRO A 99 -15.85 14.70 -8.95
CA PRO A 99 -15.43 15.97 -9.52
C PRO A 99 -14.14 16.54 -8.91
N ILE A 100 -13.72 16.07 -7.74
CA ILE A 100 -12.52 16.53 -7.05
C ILE A 100 -11.38 15.60 -7.41
N LEU A 101 -10.42 16.08 -8.22
CA LEU A 101 -9.27 15.31 -8.64
C LEU A 101 -8.09 15.48 -7.68
N VAL A 102 -7.52 14.37 -7.24
CA VAL A 102 -6.31 14.35 -6.40
C VAL A 102 -5.07 14.66 -7.24
N HIS A 103 -5.03 14.17 -8.49
CA HIS A 103 -3.97 14.39 -9.46
C HIS A 103 -4.51 14.99 -10.76
N PRO A 104 -4.83 16.31 -10.79
CA PRO A 104 -5.32 16.96 -12.00
C PRO A 104 -4.23 17.23 -13.06
N GLU A 105 -2.95 17.10 -12.70
CA GLU A 105 -1.81 17.47 -13.52
C GLU A 105 -1.54 16.50 -14.69
N ASP A 106 -1.14 17.03 -15.85
CA ASP A 106 -0.79 16.23 -17.03
C ASP A 106 0.59 15.56 -16.95
N SER A 107 1.43 15.96 -15.95
CA SER A 107 2.74 15.34 -15.70
C SER A 107 2.65 13.99 -14.98
N TRP A 108 1.47 13.63 -14.47
CA TRP A 108 1.19 12.31 -13.93
C TRP A 108 1.30 11.24 -15.02
N LYS A 109 1.84 10.06 -14.69
CA LYS A 109 1.94 8.94 -15.64
C LYS A 109 2.04 7.59 -14.95
N ALA A 110 1.51 6.55 -15.59
CA ALA A 110 1.77 5.15 -15.29
C ALA A 110 2.75 4.57 -16.31
N LEU A 111 3.69 3.74 -15.86
CA LEU A 111 4.66 3.05 -16.73
C LEU A 111 4.17 1.67 -17.18
N CYS A 112 3.18 1.11 -16.50
CA CYS A 112 2.55 -0.18 -16.78
C CYS A 112 1.07 0.00 -17.11
N PRO A 113 0.48 -0.89 -17.92
CA PRO A 113 -0.96 -0.89 -18.22
C PRO A 113 -1.75 -1.48 -17.02
N VAL A 114 -1.85 -0.73 -15.94
CA VAL A 114 -2.56 -1.14 -14.71
C VAL A 114 -4.02 -0.65 -14.66
N GLY A 115 -4.56 -0.16 -15.77
CA GLY A 115 -5.91 0.42 -15.82
C GLY A 115 -6.02 1.78 -15.11
N ALA A 116 -4.92 2.51 -15.01
CA ALA A 116 -4.87 3.77 -14.29
C ALA A 116 -5.39 4.95 -15.13
N ASP A 117 -6.14 5.86 -14.47
CA ASP A 117 -6.66 7.10 -15.06
C ASP A 117 -6.80 8.17 -13.97
N ASN A 118 -5.89 9.14 -13.95
CA ASN A 118 -5.90 10.20 -12.94
C ASN A 118 -7.12 11.15 -13.05
N LYS A 119 -7.77 11.23 -14.21
CA LYS A 119 -8.99 12.04 -14.39
C LYS A 119 -10.23 11.37 -13.80
N ARG A 120 -10.13 10.12 -13.40
CA ARG A 120 -11.14 9.35 -12.68
C ARG A 120 -10.78 9.12 -11.21
N ASN A 121 -9.69 9.70 -10.72
CA ASN A 121 -9.04 9.33 -9.46
C ASN A 121 -8.65 7.84 -9.38
N LEU A 122 -8.45 7.18 -10.51
CA LEU A 122 -8.18 5.76 -10.60
C LEU A 122 -6.67 5.49 -10.71
N CYS A 123 -6.11 4.86 -9.69
CA CYS A 123 -4.69 4.46 -9.64
C CYS A 123 -4.45 3.12 -10.35
N ALA A 124 -5.40 2.20 -10.25
CA ALA A 124 -5.38 0.93 -10.96
C ALA A 124 -6.78 0.30 -10.99
N GLN A 125 -7.02 -0.48 -12.04
CA GLN A 125 -8.24 -1.27 -12.21
C GLN A 125 -7.91 -2.54 -12.99
N ALA A 126 -8.48 -3.68 -12.60
CA ALA A 126 -8.44 -4.90 -13.40
C ALA A 126 -9.59 -5.83 -13.05
N GLU A 127 -9.82 -6.77 -13.95
CA GLU A 127 -10.72 -7.89 -13.79
C GLU A 127 -10.01 -9.18 -14.21
N ASP A 128 -10.24 -10.27 -13.46
CA ASP A 128 -9.79 -11.61 -13.75
C ASP A 128 -10.93 -12.58 -13.42
N GLY A 129 -11.05 -13.69 -14.15
CA GLY A 129 -12.14 -14.61 -13.91
C GLY A 129 -12.08 -15.88 -14.76
N HIS A 130 -12.95 -16.82 -14.39
CA HIS A 130 -13.17 -18.08 -15.11
C HIS A 130 -14.63 -18.46 -15.01
N GLY A 131 -15.21 -18.94 -16.09
CA GLY A 131 -16.62 -19.36 -16.15
C GLY A 131 -17.61 -18.20 -16.13
N ASP A 132 -18.89 -18.52 -16.08
CA ASP A 132 -20.01 -17.56 -16.00
C ASP A 132 -20.52 -17.50 -14.56
N VAL A 133 -20.00 -16.54 -13.78
CA VAL A 133 -20.30 -16.39 -12.36
C VAL A 133 -21.80 -16.12 -12.12
N GLU A 134 -22.42 -15.26 -12.94
CA GLU A 134 -23.85 -14.91 -12.76
C GLU A 134 -24.74 -16.14 -12.97
N LYS A 135 -24.44 -16.93 -14.01
CA LYS A 135 -25.15 -18.17 -14.28
C LYS A 135 -24.99 -19.17 -13.13
N VAL A 136 -23.76 -19.42 -12.69
CA VAL A 136 -23.48 -20.38 -11.61
C VAL A 136 -24.11 -19.94 -10.29
N LEU A 137 -24.04 -18.65 -9.93
CA LEU A 137 -24.70 -18.13 -8.74
C LEU A 137 -26.23 -18.30 -8.79
N ALA A 138 -26.85 -18.09 -9.96
CA ALA A 138 -28.30 -18.30 -10.15
C ALA A 138 -28.72 -19.78 -10.01
N GLU A 139 -27.81 -20.73 -10.24
CA GLU A 139 -28.05 -22.16 -10.08
C GLU A 139 -27.73 -22.69 -8.66
N CYS A 140 -27.14 -21.87 -7.79
CA CYS A 140 -26.82 -22.24 -6.40
C CYS A 140 -28.08 -22.26 -5.53
N ASP A 141 -28.14 -23.22 -4.60
CA ASP A 141 -29.24 -23.33 -3.62
C ASP A 141 -29.15 -22.23 -2.54
N VAL A 142 -27.91 -21.83 -2.19
CA VAL A 142 -27.66 -20.78 -1.19
C VAL A 142 -26.63 -19.82 -1.72
N VAL A 143 -26.92 -18.53 -1.60
CA VAL A 143 -25.99 -17.43 -1.91
C VAL A 143 -25.89 -16.49 -0.72
N VAL A 144 -24.68 -16.07 -0.41
CA VAL A 144 -24.37 -14.98 0.51
C VAL A 144 -23.77 -13.81 -0.25
N GLU A 145 -24.10 -12.59 0.17
CA GLU A 145 -23.52 -11.36 -0.39
C GLU A 145 -23.34 -10.34 0.71
N HIS A 146 -22.08 -9.92 0.95
CA HIS A 146 -21.75 -8.91 1.94
C HIS A 146 -20.55 -8.07 1.51
N THR A 147 -20.51 -6.81 2.00
CA THR A 147 -19.35 -5.92 1.90
C THR A 147 -18.68 -5.80 3.27
N TYR A 148 -17.41 -6.12 3.33
CA TYR A 148 -16.58 -6.08 4.53
C TYR A 148 -15.61 -4.90 4.46
N HIS A 149 -15.61 -4.05 5.50
CA HIS A 149 -14.74 -2.89 5.59
C HIS A 149 -13.54 -3.16 6.50
N VAL A 150 -12.33 -3.02 5.97
CA VAL A 150 -11.08 -3.16 6.71
C VAL A 150 -10.36 -1.82 6.73
N LYS A 151 -10.25 -1.22 7.90
CA LYS A 151 -9.65 0.11 8.07
C LYS A 151 -8.14 0.11 7.85
N ALA A 152 -7.60 1.27 7.49
CA ALA A 152 -6.16 1.52 7.48
C ALA A 152 -5.55 1.27 8.87
N ALA A 153 -4.35 0.69 8.89
CA ALA A 153 -3.63 0.40 10.13
C ALA A 153 -2.13 0.62 9.94
N GLN A 154 -1.49 1.24 10.92
CA GLN A 154 -0.05 1.48 10.94
C GLN A 154 0.72 0.23 11.35
N GLN A 155 1.91 0.03 10.75
CA GLN A 155 2.80 -1.08 11.07
C GLN A 155 3.43 -0.96 12.46
N ALA A 156 3.56 0.26 12.97
CA ALA A 156 4.03 0.60 14.32
C ALA A 156 5.32 -0.13 14.75
N MET A 157 6.27 -0.31 13.80
CA MET A 157 7.58 -0.89 14.09
C MET A 157 8.30 -0.12 15.19
N MET A 158 9.07 -0.79 16.05
CA MET A 158 9.76 -0.16 17.19
C MET A 158 10.74 0.92 16.73
N GLU A 159 11.52 0.64 15.72
CA GLU A 159 12.41 1.60 15.07
C GLU A 159 11.62 2.40 14.01
N PRO A 160 11.47 3.75 14.16
CA PRO A 160 10.91 4.61 13.14
C PRO A 160 11.74 4.63 11.85
N PHE A 161 11.38 5.49 10.90
CA PHE A 161 12.18 5.70 9.69
C PHE A 161 13.44 6.50 10.00
N GLN A 162 14.58 6.08 9.46
CA GLN A 162 15.82 6.80 9.58
C GLN A 162 16.77 6.53 8.41
N THR A 163 17.49 7.58 8.01
CA THR A 163 18.44 7.52 6.90
C THR A 163 19.62 8.45 7.15
N VAL A 164 20.82 7.99 6.82
CA VAL A 164 22.06 8.77 6.80
C VAL A 164 22.62 8.76 5.39
N CYS A 165 23.02 9.92 4.89
CA CYS A 165 23.64 10.07 3.58
C CYS A 165 24.99 10.76 3.69
N PHE A 166 25.95 10.37 2.84
CA PHE A 166 27.27 11.00 2.74
C PHE A 166 27.91 10.73 1.38
N MET A 167 28.82 11.61 0.96
CA MET A 167 29.62 11.41 -0.25
C MET A 167 30.85 10.58 0.09
N ASP A 168 31.20 9.59 -0.75
CA ASP A 168 32.46 8.87 -0.63
C ASP A 168 33.57 9.56 -1.43
N MET A 169 34.80 9.07 -1.24
CA MET A 169 35.99 9.59 -1.93
C MET A 169 35.94 9.43 -3.46
N TYR A 170 35.05 8.60 -3.97
CA TYR A 170 34.83 8.39 -5.42
C TYR A 170 33.68 9.26 -5.99
N GLY A 171 33.15 10.18 -5.20
CA GLY A 171 32.04 11.06 -5.57
C GLY A 171 30.71 10.33 -5.74
N ARG A 172 30.50 9.23 -5.01
CA ARG A 172 29.21 8.55 -4.96
C ARG A 172 28.42 8.95 -3.72
N LEU A 173 27.15 9.15 -3.90
CA LEU A 173 26.19 9.35 -2.82
C LEU A 173 25.92 8.00 -2.14
N ASN A 174 26.31 7.87 -0.89
CA ASN A 174 26.01 6.72 -0.05
C ASN A 174 24.72 7.00 0.73
N VAL A 175 23.78 6.06 0.65
CA VAL A 175 22.49 6.10 1.36
C VAL A 175 22.42 4.89 2.28
N MET A 176 22.65 5.12 3.57
CA MET A 176 22.52 4.12 4.62
C MET A 176 21.15 4.29 5.27
N SER A 177 20.25 3.35 5.06
CA SER A 177 18.86 3.45 5.52
C SER A 177 18.38 2.18 6.22
N SER A 178 17.49 2.37 7.19
CA SER A 178 16.70 1.31 7.78
C SER A 178 15.59 0.90 6.80
N THR A 179 15.93 0.08 5.81
CA THR A 179 15.08 -0.28 4.68
C THR A 179 15.00 -1.78 4.43
N GLN A 180 13.88 -2.27 3.89
CA GLN A 180 13.71 -3.64 3.39
C GLN A 180 14.13 -3.78 1.92
N ILE A 181 14.40 -2.68 1.19
CA ILE A 181 14.45 -2.61 -0.27
C ILE A 181 15.68 -1.89 -0.83
N VAL A 182 16.89 -2.23 -0.40
CA VAL A 182 18.14 -1.51 -0.75
C VAL A 182 18.30 -1.19 -2.24
N TYR A 183 17.98 -2.16 -3.13
CA TYR A 183 18.10 -1.98 -4.58
C TYR A 183 17.09 -0.97 -5.12
N HIS A 184 15.87 -0.99 -4.59
CA HIS A 184 14.84 -0.03 -4.97
C HIS A 184 15.13 1.37 -4.43
N VAL A 185 15.67 1.50 -3.20
CA VAL A 185 16.13 2.79 -2.67
C VAL A 185 17.11 3.46 -3.63
N ARG A 186 18.10 2.71 -4.16
CA ARG A 186 19.03 3.24 -5.16
C ARG A 186 18.31 3.76 -6.41
N ARG A 187 17.31 3.02 -6.91
CA ARG A 187 16.51 3.40 -8.07
C ARG A 187 15.64 4.63 -7.78
N ILE A 188 14.97 4.63 -6.65
CA ILE A 188 14.07 5.71 -6.22
C ILE A 188 14.84 7.02 -6.03
N VAL A 189 15.97 7.00 -5.33
CA VAL A 189 16.84 8.17 -5.15
C VAL A 189 17.37 8.66 -6.50
N SER A 190 17.76 7.75 -7.41
CA SER A 190 18.17 8.11 -8.78
C SER A 190 17.04 8.84 -9.52
N ASN A 191 15.81 8.35 -9.46
CA ASN A 191 14.66 8.96 -10.11
C ASN A 191 14.30 10.30 -9.47
N ALA A 192 14.26 10.38 -8.14
CA ALA A 192 13.90 11.59 -7.41
C ALA A 192 14.89 12.74 -7.64
N LEU A 193 16.20 12.44 -7.72
CA LEU A 193 17.25 13.44 -7.88
C LEU A 193 17.67 13.69 -9.33
N GLY A 194 17.24 12.84 -10.26
CA GLY A 194 17.66 12.91 -11.67
C GLY A 194 19.14 12.58 -11.89
N ILE A 195 19.73 11.72 -11.06
CA ILE A 195 21.16 11.35 -11.14
C ILE A 195 21.33 9.86 -11.50
N PRO A 196 22.42 9.48 -12.19
CA PRO A 196 22.64 8.10 -12.58
C PRO A 196 22.74 7.15 -11.38
N LYS A 197 22.15 5.94 -11.49
CA LYS A 197 22.23 4.88 -10.46
C LYS A 197 23.67 4.51 -10.09
N SER A 198 24.63 4.66 -11.03
CA SER A 198 26.07 4.42 -10.80
C SER A 198 26.70 5.38 -9.78
N LYS A 199 26.10 6.55 -9.59
CA LYS A 199 26.51 7.55 -8.61
C LYS A 199 25.93 7.32 -7.21
N ILE A 200 25.12 6.26 -7.02
CA ILE A 200 24.43 5.98 -5.76
C ILE A 200 24.81 4.59 -5.26
N ARG A 201 25.18 4.50 -3.98
CA ARG A 201 25.35 3.28 -3.23
C ARG A 201 24.33 3.24 -2.09
N ALA A 202 23.34 2.36 -2.17
CA ALA A 202 22.39 2.12 -1.08
C ALA A 202 22.81 0.87 -0.30
N PHE A 203 22.72 0.92 1.02
CA PHE A 203 22.98 -0.22 1.90
C PHE A 203 22.22 -0.05 3.21
N LYS A 204 22.02 -1.15 3.94
CA LYS A 204 21.28 -1.16 5.20
C LYS A 204 22.12 -1.71 6.36
N PRO A 205 21.97 -1.14 7.57
CA PRO A 205 22.38 -1.77 8.82
C PRO A 205 21.35 -2.85 9.23
N ARG A 206 21.43 -3.33 10.45
CA ARG A 206 20.31 -4.07 11.08
C ARG A 206 19.12 -3.13 11.24
N ILE A 207 17.92 -3.67 11.04
CA ILE A 207 16.67 -2.89 11.13
C ILE A 207 15.81 -3.38 12.29
N GLY A 208 15.20 -2.43 13.02
CA GLY A 208 14.37 -2.68 14.20
C GLY A 208 12.89 -2.88 13.88
N GLY A 209 12.61 -3.73 12.88
CA GLY A 209 11.28 -4.01 12.37
C GLY A 209 10.92 -3.21 11.13
N GLY A 210 10.04 -3.76 10.32
CA GLY A 210 9.57 -3.13 9.08
C GLY A 210 8.10 -3.49 8.80
N PHE A 211 7.76 -4.76 8.83
CA PHE A 211 6.41 -5.29 8.58
C PHE A 211 5.78 -4.79 7.26
N GLY A 212 6.62 -4.41 6.30
CA GLY A 212 6.22 -3.78 5.04
C GLY A 212 6.40 -2.26 5.00
N ALA A 213 6.35 -1.52 6.10
CA ALA A 213 6.51 -0.06 6.10
C ALA A 213 7.78 0.41 5.39
N LYS A 214 8.88 -0.32 5.59
CA LYS A 214 10.20 -0.02 5.01
C LYS A 214 10.41 -0.64 3.62
N GLN A 215 9.34 -1.07 2.95
CA GLN A 215 9.30 -1.34 1.51
C GLN A 215 8.96 -0.09 0.68
N THR A 216 8.74 1.03 1.33
CA THR A 216 8.55 2.35 0.75
C THR A 216 9.73 3.24 1.16
N ALA A 217 10.29 4.02 0.22
CA ALA A 217 11.41 4.92 0.50
C ALA A 217 10.90 6.24 1.12
N VAL A 218 10.44 6.17 2.37
CA VAL A 218 9.77 7.28 3.07
C VAL A 218 10.75 8.39 3.45
N SER A 219 11.91 8.05 4.02
CA SER A 219 12.87 9.02 4.56
C SER A 219 14.09 9.26 3.67
N GLU A 220 14.38 8.38 2.71
CA GLU A 220 15.66 8.30 2.01
C GLU A 220 15.94 9.46 1.08
N VAL A 221 14.92 9.95 0.39
CA VAL A 221 15.07 10.96 -0.67
C VAL A 221 15.48 12.34 -0.13
N TYR A 222 15.08 12.69 1.09
CA TYR A 222 15.34 14.02 1.67
C TYR A 222 16.83 14.23 2.06
N PRO A 223 17.46 13.38 2.91
CA PRO A 223 18.87 13.52 3.21
C PRO A 223 19.74 13.24 1.98
N ALA A 224 19.30 12.36 1.06
CA ALA A 224 19.99 12.15 -0.20
C ALA A 224 20.07 13.44 -1.03
N PHE A 225 19.00 14.19 -1.12
CA PHE A 225 18.96 15.49 -1.78
C PHE A 225 19.86 16.51 -1.10
N VAL A 226 19.79 16.64 0.24
CA VAL A 226 20.63 17.56 1.01
C VAL A 226 22.13 17.25 0.79
N THR A 227 22.52 15.98 0.96
CA THR A 227 23.93 15.57 0.77
C THR A 227 24.41 15.79 -0.66
N TRP A 228 23.58 15.50 -1.66
CA TRP A 228 23.93 15.74 -3.07
C TRP A 228 24.13 17.22 -3.39
N LYS A 229 23.31 18.11 -2.79
CA LYS A 229 23.39 19.57 -2.99
C LYS A 229 24.54 20.21 -2.24
N THR A 230 24.79 19.79 -1.01
CA THR A 230 25.77 20.46 -0.12
C THR A 230 27.15 19.80 -0.10
N GLY A 231 27.24 18.53 -0.53
CA GLY A 231 28.44 17.70 -0.35
C GLY A 231 28.68 17.26 1.10
N LYS A 232 27.85 17.70 2.05
CA LYS A 232 27.97 17.40 3.48
C LYS A 232 27.18 16.17 3.87
N PRO A 233 27.61 15.39 4.88
CA PRO A 233 26.78 14.32 5.44
C PRO A 233 25.47 14.87 6.00
N SER A 234 24.38 14.11 5.83
CA SER A 234 23.10 14.46 6.40
C SER A 234 22.38 13.25 6.98
N LYS A 235 21.51 13.49 7.95
CA LYS A 235 20.73 12.46 8.65
C LYS A 235 19.32 12.96 8.89
N ILE A 236 18.35 12.06 8.75
CA ILE A 236 16.97 12.28 9.18
C ILE A 236 16.54 11.12 10.08
N VAL A 237 15.80 11.42 11.13
CA VAL A 237 15.17 10.44 12.02
C VAL A 237 13.75 10.91 12.27
N PHE A 238 12.78 10.08 11.91
CA PHE A 238 11.38 10.38 12.18
C PHE A 238 11.05 10.10 13.64
N THR A 239 10.29 10.98 14.25
CA THR A 239 9.61 10.69 15.51
C THR A 239 8.54 9.62 15.31
N ARG A 240 7.96 9.10 16.38
CA ARG A 240 6.82 8.18 16.29
C ARG A 240 5.61 8.86 15.63
N GLU A 241 5.34 10.09 15.97
CA GLU A 241 4.25 10.87 15.39
C GLU A 241 4.45 11.06 13.88
N GLU A 242 5.60 11.53 13.44
CA GLU A 242 5.94 11.67 12.02
C GLU A 242 5.84 10.33 11.27
N SER A 243 6.27 9.23 11.88
CA SER A 243 6.14 7.89 11.30
C SER A 243 4.67 7.46 11.12
N GLN A 244 3.75 8.01 11.90
CA GLN A 244 2.32 7.69 11.80
C GLN A 244 1.56 8.59 10.82
N ILE A 245 1.99 9.83 10.63
CA ILE A 245 1.28 10.80 9.78
C ILE A 245 1.89 10.99 8.40
N ALA A 246 3.15 10.59 8.18
CA ALA A 246 3.89 10.82 6.93
C ALA A 246 4.51 9.54 6.35
N SER A 247 3.92 8.38 6.62
CA SER A 247 4.36 7.08 6.08
C SER A 247 3.26 6.41 5.25
N SER A 248 3.33 5.08 5.11
CA SER A 248 2.43 4.32 4.23
C SER A 248 1.78 3.16 4.99
N PRO A 249 0.63 3.36 5.64
CA PRO A 249 -0.11 2.33 6.38
C PRO A 249 -0.70 1.25 5.47
N ARG A 250 -1.40 0.27 6.06
CA ARG A 250 -2.25 -0.68 5.35
C ARG A 250 -3.34 0.06 4.57
N HIS A 251 -3.66 -0.42 3.37
CA HIS A 251 -4.80 0.07 2.60
C HIS A 251 -6.12 -0.12 3.34
N ASP A 252 -6.91 0.93 3.40
CA ASP A 252 -8.34 0.88 3.69
C ASP A 252 -9.04 0.22 2.50
N MET A 253 -9.83 -0.84 2.74
CA MET A 253 -10.51 -1.59 1.68
C MET A 253 -11.94 -1.92 2.05
N ALA A 254 -12.84 -1.78 1.09
CA ALA A 254 -14.16 -2.40 1.07
C ALA A 254 -14.10 -3.62 0.14
N VAL A 255 -14.37 -4.80 0.69
CA VAL A 255 -14.33 -6.08 -0.05
C VAL A 255 -15.72 -6.67 -0.09
N THR A 256 -16.34 -6.67 -1.27
CA THR A 256 -17.64 -7.28 -1.51
C THR A 256 -17.44 -8.70 -2.00
N VAL A 257 -18.08 -9.66 -1.35
CA VAL A 257 -18.04 -11.08 -1.71
C VAL A 257 -19.48 -11.55 -1.96
N ARG A 258 -19.70 -12.14 -3.15
CA ARG A 258 -20.87 -12.96 -3.45
C ARG A 258 -20.39 -14.40 -3.58
N MET A 259 -20.94 -15.31 -2.79
CA MET A 259 -20.51 -16.71 -2.76
C MET A 259 -21.71 -17.63 -2.78
N GLY A 260 -21.70 -18.63 -3.67
CA GLY A 260 -22.79 -19.58 -3.84
C GLY A 260 -22.36 -21.03 -3.66
N ALA A 261 -23.25 -21.84 -3.07
CA ALA A 261 -23.09 -23.26 -2.89
C ALA A 261 -24.36 -24.05 -3.23
N ASP A 262 -24.21 -25.36 -3.49
CA ASP A 262 -25.30 -26.32 -3.54
C ASP A 262 -25.74 -26.75 -2.13
N LYS A 263 -26.80 -27.56 -2.04
CA LYS A 263 -27.33 -28.10 -0.77
C LYS A 263 -26.36 -28.98 0.00
N GLU A 264 -25.47 -29.62 -0.71
CA GLU A 264 -24.43 -30.48 -0.18
C GLU A 264 -23.24 -29.69 0.34
N GLY A 265 -23.24 -28.34 0.22
CA GLY A 265 -22.19 -27.44 0.67
C GLY A 265 -20.96 -27.43 -0.23
N ASN A 266 -21.08 -27.76 -1.51
CA ASN A 266 -20.02 -27.51 -2.49
C ASN A 266 -20.06 -26.05 -2.89
N ILE A 267 -19.02 -25.29 -2.63
CA ILE A 267 -18.89 -23.89 -3.06
C ILE A 267 -18.64 -23.90 -4.57
N ARG A 268 -19.57 -23.33 -5.33
CA ARG A 268 -19.55 -23.39 -6.81
C ARG A 268 -19.04 -22.09 -7.44
N ALA A 269 -19.32 -20.94 -6.83
CA ALA A 269 -18.89 -19.67 -7.37
C ALA A 269 -18.46 -18.67 -6.30
N ILE A 270 -17.47 -17.84 -6.64
CA ILE A 270 -17.05 -16.67 -5.86
C ILE A 270 -16.91 -15.47 -6.80
N ASP A 271 -17.66 -14.39 -6.53
CA ASP A 271 -17.49 -13.06 -7.11
C ASP A 271 -16.94 -12.14 -6.04
N LEU A 272 -15.74 -11.61 -6.25
CA LEU A 272 -15.05 -10.75 -5.30
C LEU A 272 -14.74 -9.40 -5.95
N TYR A 273 -15.19 -8.32 -5.33
CA TYR A 273 -14.85 -6.96 -5.71
C TYR A 273 -14.15 -6.25 -4.57
N THR A 274 -13.02 -5.60 -4.87
CA THR A 274 -12.25 -4.83 -3.89
C THR A 274 -12.14 -3.38 -4.32
N LEU A 275 -12.72 -2.46 -3.55
CA LEU A 275 -12.45 -1.03 -3.61
C LEU A 275 -11.35 -0.71 -2.61
N SER A 276 -10.20 -0.24 -3.09
CA SER A 276 -9.01 0.03 -2.29
C SER A 276 -8.67 1.51 -2.29
N ASN A 277 -8.60 2.11 -1.10
CA ASN A 277 -8.15 3.48 -0.93
C ASN A 277 -6.62 3.53 -0.88
N THR A 278 -5.98 4.13 -1.89
CA THR A 278 -4.53 4.32 -1.91
C THR A 278 -4.07 5.64 -1.26
N GLY A 279 -5.02 6.50 -0.87
CA GLY A 279 -4.70 7.83 -0.38
C GLY A 279 -4.17 8.76 -1.48
N ALA A 280 -3.33 9.70 -1.11
CA ALA A 280 -2.88 10.77 -2.00
C ALA A 280 -1.85 10.33 -3.07
N TYR A 281 -1.28 9.15 -2.95
CA TYR A 281 -0.29 8.61 -3.89
C TYR A 281 -0.49 7.11 -4.10
N GLY A 282 -0.17 6.63 -5.31
CA GLY A 282 -0.45 5.24 -5.72
C GLY A 282 0.43 4.20 -5.05
N GLU A 283 1.69 4.50 -4.82
CA GLU A 283 2.68 3.65 -4.13
C GLU A 283 2.51 2.15 -4.43
N HIS A 284 2.13 1.34 -3.43
CA HIS A 284 1.93 -0.11 -3.56
C HIS A 284 0.50 -0.51 -3.98
N GLY A 285 -0.38 0.47 -4.23
CA GLY A 285 -1.81 0.22 -4.50
C GLY A 285 -2.10 -0.86 -5.53
N PRO A 286 -1.55 -0.76 -6.77
CA PRO A 286 -1.84 -1.74 -7.83
C PRO A 286 -1.47 -3.18 -7.46
N THR A 287 -0.35 -3.40 -6.76
CA THR A 287 0.09 -4.75 -6.36
C THR A 287 -0.58 -5.24 -5.08
N THR A 288 -0.89 -4.32 -4.17
CA THR A 288 -1.54 -4.67 -2.89
C THR A 288 -2.96 -5.17 -3.12
N VAL A 289 -3.75 -4.46 -3.92
CA VAL A 289 -5.15 -4.82 -4.16
C VAL A 289 -5.29 -6.17 -4.85
N GLY A 290 -4.44 -6.48 -5.84
CA GLY A 290 -4.48 -7.74 -6.57
C GLY A 290 -4.39 -8.97 -5.65
N LEU A 291 -3.64 -8.87 -4.54
CA LEU A 291 -3.53 -9.98 -3.60
C LEU A 291 -4.81 -10.21 -2.77
N SER A 292 -5.77 -9.28 -2.73
CA SER A 292 -7.04 -9.50 -2.03
C SER A 292 -7.88 -10.60 -2.68
N GLY A 293 -7.85 -10.73 -4.01
CA GLY A 293 -8.50 -11.83 -4.73
C GLY A 293 -7.57 -13.01 -4.96
N HIS A 294 -6.38 -12.78 -5.57
CA HIS A 294 -5.45 -13.86 -5.98
C HIS A 294 -4.85 -14.67 -4.82
N LYS A 295 -5.06 -14.28 -3.56
CA LYS A 295 -4.65 -15.06 -2.38
C LYS A 295 -5.83 -15.56 -1.54
N ALA A 296 -7.04 -15.07 -1.78
CA ALA A 296 -8.23 -15.48 -1.03
C ALA A 296 -9.05 -16.53 -1.79
N ILE A 297 -9.39 -16.27 -3.05
CA ILE A 297 -10.21 -17.18 -3.88
C ILE A 297 -9.54 -18.56 -4.04
N PRO A 298 -8.22 -18.69 -4.30
CA PRO A 298 -7.58 -20.00 -4.51
C PRO A 298 -7.56 -20.92 -3.29
N LEU A 299 -7.95 -20.45 -2.11
CA LEU A 299 -8.13 -21.32 -0.95
C LEU A 299 -9.22 -22.35 -1.19
N TYR A 300 -10.16 -22.06 -2.09
CA TYR A 300 -11.27 -22.92 -2.50
C TYR A 300 -11.05 -23.36 -3.94
N GLY A 301 -10.50 -24.58 -4.11
CA GLY A 301 -9.94 -25.02 -5.38
C GLY A 301 -10.92 -25.60 -6.42
N SER A 302 -12.19 -25.87 -6.05
CA SER A 302 -13.16 -26.57 -6.92
C SER A 302 -14.30 -25.68 -7.37
N LEU A 303 -14.00 -24.47 -7.83
CA LEU A 303 -14.99 -23.52 -8.29
C LEU A 303 -15.38 -23.80 -9.76
N ASP A 304 -16.69 -23.80 -10.08
CA ASP A 304 -17.20 -23.80 -11.44
C ASP A 304 -16.95 -22.45 -12.12
N ALA A 305 -17.05 -21.36 -11.34
CA ALA A 305 -16.74 -20.02 -11.81
C ALA A 305 -16.17 -19.13 -10.70
N TYR A 306 -15.32 -18.17 -11.08
CA TYR A 306 -14.96 -17.06 -10.21
C TYR A 306 -14.81 -15.78 -11.03
N ARG A 307 -15.01 -14.64 -10.36
CA ARG A 307 -14.68 -13.30 -10.88
C ARG A 307 -14.03 -12.50 -9.77
N PHE A 308 -12.89 -11.87 -10.09
CA PHE A 308 -12.22 -10.93 -9.22
C PHE A 308 -12.06 -9.60 -9.91
N ARG A 309 -12.60 -8.54 -9.32
CA ARG A 309 -12.51 -7.17 -9.82
C ARG A 309 -11.97 -6.27 -8.73
N TYR A 310 -11.25 -5.23 -9.14
CA TYR A 310 -10.80 -4.22 -8.18
C TYR A 310 -10.63 -2.85 -8.81
N ASP A 311 -10.83 -1.83 -7.96
CA ASP A 311 -10.48 -0.44 -8.20
C ASP A 311 -9.58 0.06 -7.08
N VAL A 312 -8.48 0.73 -7.45
CA VAL A 312 -7.58 1.42 -6.52
C VAL A 312 -7.77 2.91 -6.73
N VAL A 313 -8.22 3.62 -5.70
CA VAL A 313 -8.71 4.98 -5.84
C VAL A 313 -7.89 5.95 -5.02
N TYR A 314 -7.55 7.10 -5.63
CA TYR A 314 -6.91 8.23 -4.95
C TYR A 314 -7.90 8.98 -4.05
N THR A 315 -7.42 9.40 -2.87
CA THR A 315 -8.13 10.31 -1.96
C THR A 315 -7.15 11.29 -1.32
N ASN A 316 -7.65 12.34 -0.68
CA ASN A 316 -6.80 13.27 0.07
C ASN A 316 -6.46 12.78 1.49
N ARG A 317 -6.27 11.46 1.64
CA ARG A 317 -5.74 10.82 2.85
C ARG A 317 -4.25 10.50 2.69
N MET A 318 -3.60 10.13 3.79
CA MET A 318 -2.24 9.61 3.76
C MET A 318 -2.13 8.43 2.79
N ALA A 319 -1.05 8.43 1.99
CA ALA A 319 -0.82 7.37 1.02
C ALA A 319 -0.66 6.01 1.72
N ALA A 320 -1.30 4.98 1.16
CA ALA A 320 -1.22 3.63 1.68
C ALA A 320 -0.12 2.81 0.99
N GLY A 321 0.45 1.84 1.71
CA GLY A 321 1.58 1.07 1.20
C GLY A 321 1.58 -0.39 1.64
N ALA A 322 2.76 -0.95 1.70
CA ALA A 322 2.95 -2.34 2.07
C ALA A 322 2.75 -2.56 3.58
N TYR A 323 1.90 -3.50 3.94
CA TYR A 323 1.82 -4.03 5.28
C TYR A 323 1.67 -5.56 5.23
N ARG A 324 2.26 -6.27 6.18
CA ARG A 324 2.32 -7.74 6.28
C ARG A 324 1.05 -8.41 5.76
N GLY A 325 1.20 -9.21 4.69
CA GLY A 325 0.10 -9.84 3.97
C GLY A 325 -0.42 -9.03 2.77
N TYR A 326 -0.02 -7.76 2.58
CA TYR A 326 -0.55 -6.86 1.55
C TYR A 326 -2.08 -6.80 1.59
N GLY A 327 -2.78 -7.03 0.47
CA GLY A 327 -4.24 -7.12 0.40
C GLY A 327 -4.80 -8.50 0.79
N ALA A 328 -3.94 -9.54 0.86
CA ALA A 328 -4.39 -10.90 1.16
C ALA A 328 -5.13 -11.01 2.50
N THR A 329 -4.68 -10.30 3.53
CA THR A 329 -5.34 -10.35 4.85
C THR A 329 -6.76 -9.79 4.81
N GLN A 330 -7.02 -8.74 4.01
CA GLN A 330 -8.35 -8.16 3.85
C GLN A 330 -9.25 -9.11 3.03
N GLY A 331 -8.74 -9.63 1.92
CA GLY A 331 -9.49 -10.58 1.08
C GLY A 331 -9.82 -11.89 1.78
N ILE A 332 -8.84 -12.48 2.48
CA ILE A 332 -9.05 -13.71 3.26
C ILE A 332 -10.07 -13.47 4.38
N PHE A 333 -10.00 -12.35 5.09
CA PHE A 333 -10.99 -12.01 6.11
C PHE A 333 -12.41 -11.99 5.51
N ALA A 334 -12.60 -11.34 4.37
CA ALA A 334 -13.89 -11.26 3.71
C ALA A 334 -14.41 -12.64 3.24
N VAL A 335 -13.56 -13.39 2.52
CA VAL A 335 -13.91 -14.71 1.98
C VAL A 335 -14.19 -15.69 3.11
N GLU A 336 -13.35 -15.77 4.15
CA GLU A 336 -13.52 -16.69 5.26
C GLU A 336 -14.75 -16.37 6.13
N THR A 337 -15.12 -15.08 6.24
CA THR A 337 -16.37 -14.68 6.92
C THR A 337 -17.57 -15.09 6.08
N SER A 338 -17.53 -14.90 4.75
CA SER A 338 -18.59 -15.36 3.85
C SER A 338 -18.78 -16.88 3.89
N VAL A 339 -17.68 -17.65 4.04
CA VAL A 339 -17.79 -19.12 4.21
C VAL A 339 -18.49 -19.48 5.52
N ASN A 340 -18.25 -18.75 6.60
CA ASN A 340 -19.00 -18.98 7.86
C ASN A 340 -20.49 -18.70 7.69
N GLU A 341 -20.85 -17.59 7.05
CA GLU A 341 -22.26 -17.24 6.77
C GLU A 341 -22.95 -18.27 5.86
N LEU A 342 -22.21 -18.77 4.86
CA LEU A 342 -22.68 -19.81 3.97
C LEU A 342 -22.95 -21.12 4.73
N ALA A 343 -22.00 -21.52 5.62
CA ALA A 343 -22.13 -22.68 6.48
C ALA A 343 -23.35 -22.55 7.40
N GLU A 344 -23.57 -21.37 8.01
CA GLU A 344 -24.73 -21.09 8.87
C GLU A 344 -26.05 -21.25 8.11
N LYS A 345 -26.16 -20.67 6.90
CA LYS A 345 -27.37 -20.79 6.05
C LYS A 345 -27.65 -22.23 5.62
N LEU A 346 -26.60 -23.04 5.42
CA LEU A 346 -26.71 -24.46 5.08
C LEU A 346 -26.96 -25.37 6.30
N GLY A 347 -26.84 -24.84 7.53
CA GLY A 347 -26.84 -25.64 8.76
C GLY A 347 -25.65 -26.59 8.88
N MET A 348 -24.52 -26.26 8.26
CA MET A 348 -23.29 -27.03 8.26
C MET A 348 -22.28 -26.51 9.29
N ASP A 349 -21.40 -27.40 9.77
CA ASP A 349 -20.23 -27.02 10.56
C ASP A 349 -19.26 -26.23 9.66
N PRO A 350 -18.79 -25.02 10.05
CA PRO A 350 -17.84 -24.22 9.30
C PRO A 350 -16.49 -24.91 9.08
N MET A 351 -16.10 -25.88 9.88
CA MET A 351 -14.94 -26.74 9.62
C MET A 351 -15.21 -27.76 8.52
N GLU A 352 -16.42 -28.34 8.52
CA GLU A 352 -16.82 -29.33 7.52
C GLU A 352 -16.88 -28.74 6.12
N ILE A 353 -17.52 -27.57 5.94
CA ILE A 353 -17.58 -26.89 4.63
C ILE A 353 -16.17 -26.57 4.10
N ARG A 354 -15.22 -26.19 5.00
CA ARG A 354 -13.82 -25.94 4.61
C ARG A 354 -13.11 -27.23 4.20
N MET A 355 -13.21 -28.29 4.98
CA MET A 355 -12.61 -29.60 4.66
C MET A 355 -13.06 -30.12 3.30
N LYS A 356 -14.31 -29.85 2.94
CA LYS A 356 -14.92 -30.25 1.66
C LYS A 356 -14.33 -29.46 0.49
N ASN A 357 -14.22 -28.15 0.62
CA ASN A 357 -13.97 -27.22 -0.49
C ASN A 357 -12.54 -26.68 -0.61
N MET A 358 -11.73 -26.78 0.45
CA MET A 358 -10.38 -26.23 0.40
C MET A 358 -9.52 -26.88 -0.65
N VAL A 359 -8.59 -26.10 -1.21
CA VAL A 359 -7.61 -26.59 -2.18
C VAL A 359 -6.77 -27.73 -1.61
N LYS A 360 -6.46 -28.74 -2.44
CA LYS A 360 -5.68 -29.92 -2.09
C LYS A 360 -4.41 -30.01 -2.92
N GLU A 361 -3.44 -30.76 -2.44
CA GLU A 361 -2.19 -31.03 -3.18
C GLU A 361 -2.51 -31.64 -4.55
N GLY A 362 -1.82 -31.15 -5.59
CA GLY A 362 -2.01 -31.55 -6.98
C GLY A 362 -3.16 -30.85 -7.71
N GLN A 363 -3.97 -30.03 -7.02
CA GLN A 363 -5.10 -29.35 -7.63
C GLN A 363 -4.65 -28.12 -8.42
N PHE A 364 -5.21 -27.96 -9.62
CA PHE A 364 -5.03 -26.75 -10.43
C PHE A 364 -5.86 -25.59 -9.86
N MET A 365 -5.26 -24.40 -9.80
CA MET A 365 -5.86 -23.20 -9.21
C MET A 365 -5.95 -22.08 -10.25
N PRO A 366 -7.06 -21.97 -11.02
CA PRO A 366 -7.22 -20.91 -12.02
C PRO A 366 -7.03 -19.51 -11.43
N ALA A 367 -7.60 -19.24 -10.28
CA ALA A 367 -7.52 -17.95 -9.58
C ALA A 367 -6.14 -17.65 -8.97
N TYR A 368 -5.19 -18.57 -9.01
CA TYR A 368 -3.80 -18.37 -8.59
C TYR A 368 -2.85 -18.44 -9.78
N TYR A 369 -3.02 -17.52 -10.71
CA TYR A 369 -2.19 -17.40 -11.92
C TYR A 369 -2.10 -18.66 -12.78
N GLY A 370 -3.07 -19.58 -12.69
CA GLY A 370 -3.05 -20.86 -13.38
C GLY A 370 -1.99 -21.85 -12.89
N GLU A 371 -1.60 -21.74 -11.64
CA GLU A 371 -0.61 -22.63 -11.01
C GLU A 371 -1.26 -23.88 -10.39
N THR A 372 -0.46 -24.91 -10.18
CA THR A 372 -0.88 -26.12 -9.46
C THR A 372 -0.39 -26.07 -8.01
N ALA A 373 -1.22 -26.49 -7.06
CA ALA A 373 -0.86 -26.63 -5.66
C ALA A 373 0.13 -27.78 -5.45
N ASN A 374 1.41 -27.56 -5.73
CA ASN A 374 2.46 -28.58 -5.67
C ASN A 374 2.75 -29.10 -4.25
N SER A 375 2.36 -28.35 -3.23
CA SER A 375 2.46 -28.72 -1.82
C SER A 375 1.32 -28.05 -1.06
N CYS A 376 0.46 -28.84 -0.44
CA CYS A 376 -0.68 -28.36 0.34
C CYS A 376 -0.98 -29.33 1.48
N ALA A 377 -1.15 -28.78 2.68
CA ALA A 377 -1.51 -29.54 3.88
C ALA A 377 -2.59 -28.85 4.69
N LEU A 378 -3.45 -28.02 4.06
CA LEU A 378 -4.51 -27.27 4.74
C LEU A 378 -5.48 -28.20 5.45
N ASP A 379 -5.83 -29.36 4.83
CA ASP A 379 -6.65 -30.40 5.41
C ASP A 379 -6.07 -30.96 6.73
N LYS A 380 -4.77 -31.26 6.72
CA LYS A 380 -4.05 -31.74 7.91
C LYS A 380 -3.97 -30.68 9.00
N CYS A 381 -3.73 -29.40 8.61
CA CYS A 381 -3.73 -28.28 9.54
C CYS A 381 -5.12 -28.10 10.19
N LEU A 382 -6.18 -28.14 9.39
CA LEU A 382 -7.54 -28.02 9.89
C LEU A 382 -7.94 -29.16 10.82
N ALA A 383 -7.63 -30.41 10.43
CA ALA A 383 -7.86 -31.58 11.29
C ALA A 383 -7.13 -31.45 12.64
N ARG A 384 -5.88 -31.00 12.60
CA ARG A 384 -5.09 -30.79 13.83
C ARG A 384 -5.65 -29.69 14.71
N VAL A 385 -6.07 -28.56 14.12
CA VAL A 385 -6.71 -27.47 14.88
C VAL A 385 -8.04 -27.94 15.48
N LYS A 386 -8.83 -28.72 14.76
CA LYS A 386 -10.08 -29.29 15.24
C LYS A 386 -9.84 -30.13 16.52
N GLU A 387 -8.86 -31.03 16.49
CA GLU A 387 -8.45 -31.83 17.64
C GLU A 387 -7.94 -30.96 18.80
N MET A 388 -6.98 -30.08 18.54
CA MET A 388 -6.33 -29.26 19.60
C MET A 388 -7.32 -28.31 20.30
N SER A 389 -8.31 -27.79 19.58
CA SER A 389 -9.33 -26.89 20.13
C SER A 389 -10.44 -27.62 20.91
N GLY A 390 -10.58 -28.94 20.75
CA GLY A 390 -11.76 -29.68 21.22
C GLY A 390 -13.04 -29.20 20.52
N TRP A 391 -12.95 -28.97 19.21
CA TRP A 391 -14.02 -28.35 18.41
C TRP A 391 -15.35 -29.11 18.52
N ASP A 392 -15.35 -30.41 18.35
CA ASP A 392 -16.55 -31.25 18.36
C ASP A 392 -17.30 -31.20 19.69
N GLU A 393 -16.60 -30.91 20.80
CA GLU A 393 -17.21 -30.76 22.13
C GLU A 393 -17.74 -29.35 22.40
N LYS A 394 -17.11 -28.32 21.79
CA LYS A 394 -17.36 -26.91 22.13
C LYS A 394 -18.30 -26.21 21.16
N TYR A 395 -18.19 -26.49 19.87
CA TYR A 395 -18.87 -25.72 18.85
C TYR A 395 -20.41 -25.86 18.86
N PRO A 396 -21.02 -27.04 18.97
CA PRO A 396 -22.48 -27.16 18.88
C PRO A 396 -23.25 -26.62 20.08
N ARG A 397 -22.57 -26.05 21.06
CA ARG A 397 -23.20 -25.70 22.36
C ARG A 397 -23.59 -24.23 22.51
N LYS A 398 -23.73 -23.53 21.43
CA LYS A 398 -24.34 -22.20 21.37
C LYS A 398 -25.59 -22.25 20.51
#